data_e1ba0a80174f228fa17e51533d4c6d70
#
_entry.id   e1ba0a80174f228fa17e51533d4c6d70
#
_cell.length_a   1.000
_cell.length_b   1.000
_cell.length_c   1.000
_cell.angle_alpha   90.00
_cell.angle_beta   90.00
_cell.angle_gamma   90.00
#
_symmetry.space_group_name_H-M   'P 1'
#
loop_
_entity.id
_entity.type
_entity.pdbx_description
1 polymer ?
#
loop_
_entity_poly.entity_id
_entity_poly.type
_entity_poly.pdbx_seq_one_letter_code
_entity_poly.pdbx_strand_id
1 'polypeptide(L)'
;MTYASTRRARFGRQRQRRRRQRRRSVVLIGAAALAGAALGMGGGTLALWQDTAGFSVSTRTGYEYFAAGAPGATKPANNGTVEFTVGPSQAAKLKDDREIAIAMQTESVSQGNKGLRYTLTEPNWGTHLFGAASTVLFRVDSPQECTVDNAPATSEQLTSTPVSADYSDSEEPVVESWCLVARIDTLPDEGEYSSSVTVTASDAAGTSVKATDSWHAQVTSALDPSKVPAHVITFSYETFRPSEKN
;
A
#
# COMPACT_ATOMS: atom_id res chain seq x y z
N MET A 1 37.79 -35.04 23.39
CA MET A 1 38.82 -34.42 22.50
C MET A 1 38.74 -35.07 21.14
N THR A 2 38.10 -34.43 20.14
CA THR A 2 38.21 -34.73 18.67
C THR A 2 37.04 -34.08 17.91
N TYR A 3 37.07 -32.74 17.72
CA TYR A 3 36.11 -32.07 16.87
C TYR A 3 36.70 -30.81 16.16
N ALA A 4 37.98 -30.81 15.84
CA ALA A 4 38.61 -29.63 15.23
C ALA A 4 39.23 -29.84 13.82
N SER A 5 39.07 -31.01 13.17
CA SER A 5 39.84 -31.29 11.96
C SER A 5 39.04 -31.19 10.63
N THR A 6 37.73 -31.11 10.65
CA THR A 6 36.89 -31.17 9.41
C THR A 6 36.56 -29.82 8.78
N ARG A 7 36.79 -28.69 9.45
CA ARG A 7 36.48 -27.37 8.86
C ARG A 7 37.57 -26.80 7.93
N ARG A 8 38.82 -27.16 8.09
CA ARG A 8 39.93 -26.61 7.26
C ARG A 8 40.00 -27.18 5.86
N ALA A 9 39.51 -28.38 5.63
CA ALA A 9 39.55 -29.02 4.29
C ALA A 9 38.51 -28.44 3.28
N ARG A 10 37.42 -27.84 3.75
CA ARG A 10 36.40 -27.28 2.86
C ARG A 10 36.79 -25.92 2.29
N PHE A 11 37.54 -25.10 2.98
CA PHE A 11 37.94 -23.76 2.49
C PHE A 11 39.02 -23.83 1.40
N GLY A 12 39.89 -24.83 1.41
CA GLY A 12 40.93 -24.99 0.39
C GLY A 12 40.37 -25.31 -1.00
N ARG A 13 39.35 -26.15 -1.07
CA ARG A 13 38.75 -26.56 -2.38
C ARG A 13 37.96 -25.46 -3.09
N GLN A 14 37.36 -24.54 -2.35
CA GLN A 14 36.62 -23.41 -2.96
C GLN A 14 37.55 -22.37 -3.58
N ARG A 15 38.71 -22.10 -2.97
CA ARG A 15 39.72 -21.17 -3.54
C ARG A 15 40.36 -21.71 -4.82
N GLN A 16 40.56 -23.02 -4.92
CA GLN A 16 41.17 -23.64 -6.13
C GLN A 16 40.19 -23.64 -7.30
N ARG A 17 38.87 -23.81 -7.07
CA ARG A 17 37.85 -23.72 -8.13
C ARG A 17 37.73 -22.30 -8.69
N ARG A 18 37.78 -21.25 -7.85
CA ARG A 18 37.72 -19.86 -8.31
C ARG A 18 38.96 -19.44 -9.12
N ARG A 19 40.14 -19.96 -8.82
CA ARG A 19 41.35 -19.70 -9.61
C ARG A 19 41.32 -20.38 -10.96
N ARG A 20 40.74 -21.56 -11.10
CA ARG A 20 40.57 -22.25 -12.40
C ARG A 20 39.51 -21.57 -13.29
N GLN A 21 38.44 -21.06 -12.74
CA GLN A 21 37.43 -20.32 -13.50
C GLN A 21 37.98 -18.98 -14.03
N ARG A 22 38.72 -18.23 -13.23
CA ARG A 22 39.36 -16.99 -13.70
C ARG A 22 40.41 -17.22 -14.81
N ARG A 23 41.16 -18.30 -14.74
CA ARG A 23 42.12 -18.63 -15.83
C ARG A 23 41.44 -19.03 -17.15
N ARG A 24 40.29 -19.68 -17.07
CA ARG A 24 39.52 -20.05 -18.29
C ARG A 24 38.86 -18.81 -18.94
N SER A 25 38.38 -17.86 -18.19
CA SER A 25 37.83 -16.61 -18.70
C SER A 25 38.87 -15.74 -19.39
N VAL A 26 40.08 -15.65 -18.85
CA VAL A 26 41.19 -14.89 -19.47
C VAL A 26 41.66 -15.50 -20.75
N VAL A 27 41.69 -16.84 -20.86
CA VAL A 27 42.09 -17.55 -22.09
C VAL A 27 41.04 -17.42 -23.19
N LEU A 28 39.75 -17.40 -22.86
CA LEU A 28 38.66 -17.19 -23.83
C LEU A 28 38.64 -15.77 -24.42
N ILE A 29 38.91 -14.76 -23.59
CA ILE A 29 38.99 -13.37 -24.05
C ILE A 29 40.21 -13.15 -24.93
N GLY A 30 41.35 -13.79 -24.61
CA GLY A 30 42.56 -13.75 -25.44
C GLY A 30 42.40 -14.43 -26.82
N ALA A 31 41.66 -15.55 -26.89
CA ALA A 31 41.40 -16.25 -28.15
C ALA A 31 40.44 -15.49 -29.07
N ALA A 32 39.46 -14.75 -28.53
CA ALA A 32 38.57 -13.93 -29.34
C ALA A 32 39.28 -12.70 -29.94
N ALA A 33 40.24 -12.11 -29.22
CA ALA A 33 41.03 -11.00 -29.73
C ALA A 33 42.00 -11.40 -30.86
N LEU A 34 42.53 -12.63 -30.85
CA LEU A 34 43.39 -13.12 -31.90
C LEU A 34 42.64 -13.59 -33.17
N ALA A 35 41.41 -14.06 -33.02
CA ALA A 35 40.55 -14.41 -34.17
C ALA A 35 40.07 -13.17 -34.93
N GLY A 36 39.85 -12.05 -34.26
CA GLY A 36 39.48 -10.77 -34.89
C GLY A 36 40.63 -10.15 -35.72
N ALA A 37 41.89 -10.37 -35.33
CA ALA A 37 43.05 -9.85 -36.04
C ALA A 37 43.40 -10.64 -37.33
N ALA A 38 43.01 -11.92 -37.44
CA ALA A 38 43.30 -12.76 -38.59
C ALA A 38 42.34 -12.55 -39.79
N LEU A 39 41.17 -11.96 -39.57
CA LEU A 39 40.19 -11.69 -40.63
C LEU A 39 40.34 -10.30 -41.27
N GLY A 40 41.25 -9.47 -40.76
CA GLY A 40 41.50 -8.11 -41.26
C GLY A 40 42.53 -7.95 -42.36
N MET A 41 43.19 -9.05 -42.84
CA MET A 41 44.27 -8.97 -43.86
C MET A 41 43.83 -9.29 -45.29
N GLY A 42 42.57 -9.45 -45.59
CA GLY A 42 42.02 -9.61 -46.94
C GLY A 42 41.57 -8.29 -47.51
N GLY A 43 42.32 -7.73 -48.46
CA GLY A 43 42.18 -6.42 -49.05
C GLY A 43 40.76 -5.97 -49.41
N GLY A 44 40.35 -4.90 -48.84
CA GLY A 44 39.18 -4.10 -49.15
C GLY A 44 39.19 -2.88 -48.29
N THR A 45 39.04 -1.70 -48.87
CA THR A 45 39.02 -0.39 -48.21
C THR A 45 37.94 -0.34 -47.17
N LEU A 46 38.22 -0.89 -45.99
CA LEU A 46 37.47 -0.53 -44.79
C LEU A 46 37.95 0.84 -44.37
N ALA A 47 37.15 1.86 -44.70
CA ALA A 47 37.33 3.16 -44.08
C ALA A 47 37.43 2.92 -42.55
N LEU A 48 38.63 3.23 -42.02
CA LEU A 48 38.91 3.19 -40.61
C LEU A 48 38.02 4.21 -39.91
N TRP A 49 36.85 3.75 -39.45
CA TRP A 49 36.14 4.41 -38.35
C TRP A 49 36.81 3.92 -37.06
N GLN A 50 38.13 4.17 -36.92
CA GLN A 50 38.80 4.12 -35.64
C GLN A 50 38.72 5.48 -35.01
N ASP A 51 37.48 5.93 -34.74
CA ASP A 51 37.29 6.94 -33.73
C ASP A 51 37.20 6.16 -32.40
N THR A 52 38.35 6.05 -31.74
CA THR A 52 38.41 5.61 -30.35
C THR A 52 37.97 6.80 -29.44
N ALA A 53 36.75 7.31 -29.67
CA ALA A 53 36.07 8.04 -28.68
C ALA A 53 35.70 7.05 -27.57
N GLY A 54 36.50 7.04 -26.53
CA GLY A 54 36.22 6.30 -25.32
C GLY A 54 35.00 6.90 -24.67
N PHE A 55 33.81 6.46 -25.07
CA PHE A 55 32.58 6.76 -24.36
C PHE A 55 32.58 5.93 -23.08
N SER A 56 32.98 6.53 -21.99
CA SER A 56 32.62 6.02 -20.68
C SER A 56 31.13 6.31 -20.45
N VAL A 57 30.27 5.42 -20.95
CA VAL A 57 28.85 5.46 -20.63
C VAL A 57 28.69 4.87 -19.23
N SER A 58 28.57 5.73 -18.24
CA SER A 58 28.03 5.31 -16.95
C SER A 58 26.53 5.12 -17.14
N THR A 59 26.08 3.91 -17.44
CA THR A 59 24.67 3.54 -17.39
C THR A 59 24.28 3.48 -15.92
N ARG A 60 23.65 4.51 -15.40
CA ARG A 60 22.92 4.42 -14.14
C ARG A 60 21.60 3.72 -14.44
N THR A 61 21.41 2.53 -13.89
CA THR A 61 20.11 1.88 -13.86
C THR A 61 19.22 2.69 -12.91
N GLY A 62 18.09 3.19 -13.40
CA GLY A 62 17.14 3.89 -12.56
C GLY A 62 16.66 2.98 -11.43
N TYR A 63 16.48 3.55 -10.25
CA TYR A 63 15.93 2.89 -9.07
C TYR A 63 14.48 3.36 -8.90
N GLU A 64 13.59 2.43 -8.57
CA GLU A 64 12.20 2.71 -8.23
C GLU A 64 11.88 2.06 -6.88
N TYR A 65 11.17 2.78 -6.05
CA TYR A 65 10.72 2.32 -4.75
C TYR A 65 9.32 2.87 -4.48
N PHE A 66 8.47 2.01 -3.97
CA PHE A 66 7.15 2.36 -3.49
C PHE A 66 6.86 1.60 -2.21
N ALA A 67 6.38 2.31 -1.20
CA ALA A 67 5.92 1.74 0.05
C ALA A 67 4.63 2.43 0.50
N ALA A 68 3.79 1.72 1.24
CA ALA A 68 2.60 2.27 1.86
C ALA A 68 2.33 1.60 3.22
N GLY A 69 1.58 2.29 4.09
CA GLY A 69 1.26 1.74 5.40
C GLY A 69 0.75 2.79 6.38
N ALA A 70 0.84 2.48 7.66
CA ALA A 70 0.61 3.48 8.70
C ALA A 70 1.76 4.50 8.72
N PRO A 71 1.52 5.74 9.13
CA PRO A 71 2.55 6.76 9.25
C PRO A 71 3.77 6.26 10.05
N GLY A 72 4.97 6.34 9.45
CA GLY A 72 6.20 5.85 10.03
C GLY A 72 6.37 4.32 10.10
N ALA A 73 5.44 3.56 9.51
CA ALA A 73 5.46 2.09 9.46
C ALA A 73 5.00 1.56 8.09
N THR A 74 5.55 2.15 7.02
CA THR A 74 5.30 1.74 5.64
C THR A 74 5.93 0.38 5.34
N LYS A 75 5.35 -0.33 4.37
CA LYS A 75 5.86 -1.61 3.86
C LYS A 75 6.17 -1.46 2.38
N PRO A 76 7.30 -1.98 1.89
CA PRO A 76 7.60 -1.94 0.47
C PRO A 76 6.60 -2.76 -0.35
N ALA A 77 6.35 -2.30 -1.55
CA ALA A 77 5.45 -2.98 -2.47
C ALA A 77 6.00 -4.35 -2.90
N ASN A 78 5.09 -5.28 -3.06
CA ASN A 78 5.36 -6.59 -3.65
C ASN A 78 4.52 -6.73 -4.92
N ASN A 79 5.18 -7.02 -6.05
CA ASN A 79 4.52 -7.14 -7.36
C ASN A 79 3.63 -5.91 -7.73
N GLY A 80 4.11 -4.71 -7.42
CA GLY A 80 3.41 -3.48 -7.79
C GLY A 80 2.29 -3.05 -6.84
N THR A 81 2.06 -3.76 -5.74
CA THR A 81 0.97 -3.47 -4.81
C THR A 81 1.42 -3.46 -3.35
N VAL A 82 0.70 -2.67 -2.54
CA VAL A 82 0.76 -2.71 -1.07
C VAL A 82 -0.66 -2.77 -0.52
N GLU A 83 -0.87 -3.57 0.49
CA GLU A 83 -2.15 -3.72 1.16
C GLU A 83 -2.13 -3.08 2.55
N PHE A 84 -3.11 -2.23 2.81
CA PHE A 84 -3.37 -1.66 4.12
C PHE A 84 -4.67 -2.24 4.68
N THR A 85 -4.60 -2.82 5.88
CA THR A 85 -5.71 -3.54 6.48
C THR A 85 -6.42 -2.70 7.52
N VAL A 86 -7.74 -2.58 7.39
CA VAL A 86 -8.68 -2.05 8.38
C VAL A 86 -9.46 -3.23 8.96
N GLY A 87 -9.39 -3.41 10.26
CA GLY A 87 -9.90 -4.64 10.90
C GLY A 87 -10.67 -4.41 12.20
N PRO A 88 -10.79 -5.46 13.03
CA PRO A 88 -11.61 -5.44 14.24
C PRO A 88 -11.29 -4.33 15.25
N SER A 89 -10.03 -3.94 15.38
CA SER A 89 -9.63 -2.89 16.33
C SER A 89 -10.15 -1.51 15.93
N GLN A 90 -10.15 -1.22 14.62
CA GLN A 90 -10.73 0.01 14.07
C GLN A 90 -12.26 -0.04 14.14
N ALA A 91 -12.84 -1.22 13.89
CA ALA A 91 -14.29 -1.44 14.02
C ALA A 91 -14.77 -1.24 15.46
N ALA A 92 -14.01 -1.66 16.46
CA ALA A 92 -14.34 -1.42 17.86
C ALA A 92 -14.41 0.09 18.17
N LYS A 93 -13.39 0.86 17.76
CA LYS A 93 -13.40 2.31 17.91
C LYS A 93 -14.57 2.98 17.19
N LEU A 94 -14.84 2.56 15.94
CA LEU A 94 -15.97 3.09 15.17
C LEU A 94 -17.31 2.81 15.85
N LYS A 95 -17.47 1.66 16.50
CA LYS A 95 -18.68 1.34 17.28
C LYS A 95 -18.81 2.22 18.53
N ASP A 96 -17.71 2.39 19.26
CA ASP A 96 -17.70 3.09 20.54
C ASP A 96 -17.82 4.61 20.38
N ASP A 97 -17.05 5.19 19.46
CA ASP A 97 -16.94 6.63 19.25
C ASP A 97 -17.88 7.15 18.16
N ARG A 98 -18.51 6.25 17.37
CA ARG A 98 -19.36 6.53 16.20
C ARG A 98 -18.59 7.11 15.01
N GLU A 99 -17.34 7.42 15.18
CA GLU A 99 -16.48 7.96 14.15
C GLU A 99 -15.03 7.54 14.36
N ILE A 100 -14.28 7.48 13.28
CA ILE A 100 -12.86 7.17 13.31
C ILE A 100 -12.15 7.83 12.12
N ALA A 101 -10.93 8.31 12.36
CA ALA A 101 -10.00 8.72 11.32
C ALA A 101 -8.78 7.80 11.35
N ILE A 102 -8.36 7.31 10.17
CA ILE A 102 -7.26 6.36 9.99
C ILE A 102 -6.27 6.97 9.00
N ALA A 103 -5.11 7.38 9.50
CA ALA A 103 -4.05 7.92 8.67
C ALA A 103 -3.25 6.81 7.98
N MET A 104 -2.91 7.04 6.72
CA MET A 104 -2.04 6.21 5.90
C MET A 104 -0.97 7.08 5.25
N GLN A 105 0.15 6.49 4.91
CA GLN A 105 1.29 7.17 4.29
C GLN A 105 1.83 6.34 3.14
N THR A 106 2.27 7.02 2.08
CA THR A 106 3.02 6.43 0.99
C THR A 106 4.40 7.06 0.89
N GLU A 107 5.35 6.30 0.38
CA GLU A 107 6.71 6.73 0.08
C GLU A 107 7.06 6.30 -1.34
N SER A 108 7.47 7.23 -2.18
CA SER A 108 7.73 6.99 -3.59
C SER A 108 9.06 7.56 -4.01
N VAL A 109 9.91 6.74 -4.63
CA VAL A 109 11.17 7.17 -5.27
C VAL A 109 11.15 6.71 -6.72
N SER A 110 11.51 7.60 -7.64
CA SER A 110 11.72 7.22 -9.04
C SER A 110 12.96 7.93 -9.57
N GLN A 111 14.01 7.16 -9.86
CA GLN A 111 15.25 7.65 -10.42
C GLN A 111 15.35 7.37 -11.92
N GLY A 112 16.12 8.20 -12.62
CA GLY A 112 16.30 8.11 -14.07
C GLY A 112 15.21 8.88 -14.82
N ASN A 113 14.84 8.40 -16.02
CA ASN A 113 13.87 9.04 -16.91
C ASN A 113 12.47 8.42 -16.81
N LYS A 114 12.15 7.80 -15.69
CA LYS A 114 10.82 7.25 -15.41
C LYS A 114 10.13 8.10 -14.35
N GLY A 115 8.82 8.21 -14.46
CA GLY A 115 7.96 8.67 -13.38
C GLY A 115 7.28 7.49 -12.71
N LEU A 116 6.78 7.71 -11.49
CA LEU A 116 5.98 6.76 -10.72
C LEU A 116 4.65 7.41 -10.39
N ARG A 117 3.58 6.66 -10.49
CA ARG A 117 2.25 7.03 -10.00
C ARG A 117 1.59 5.82 -9.36
N TYR A 118 0.62 6.05 -8.48
CA TYR A 118 -0.15 4.99 -7.86
C TYR A 118 -1.62 5.37 -7.74
N THR A 119 -2.45 4.37 -7.55
CA THR A 119 -3.89 4.50 -7.29
C THR A 119 -4.23 3.75 -6.01
N LEU A 120 -5.26 4.25 -5.30
CA LEU A 120 -5.87 3.56 -4.17
C LEU A 120 -7.17 2.91 -4.64
N THR A 121 -7.40 1.69 -4.19
CA THR A 121 -8.67 0.99 -4.39
C THR A 121 -9.30 0.76 -3.03
N GLU A 122 -10.50 1.31 -2.84
CA GLU A 122 -11.29 1.07 -1.64
C GLU A 122 -11.81 -0.38 -1.62
N PRO A 123 -11.91 -1.01 -0.45
CA PRO A 123 -12.52 -2.32 -0.30
C PRO A 123 -14.04 -2.23 -0.45
N ASN A 124 -14.65 -3.37 -0.71
CA ASN A 124 -16.08 -3.52 -0.44
C ASN A 124 -16.27 -3.63 1.09
N TRP A 125 -16.90 -2.62 1.67
CA TRP A 125 -17.13 -2.56 3.13
C TRP A 125 -18.17 -3.58 3.63
N GLY A 126 -18.94 -4.21 2.74
CA GLY A 126 -19.91 -5.28 3.08
C GLY A 126 -21.07 -4.78 3.92
N THR A 127 -21.55 -5.64 4.83
CA THR A 127 -22.75 -5.40 5.68
C THR A 127 -22.42 -5.24 7.16
N HIS A 128 -21.14 -5.25 7.53
CA HIS A 128 -20.69 -5.09 8.92
C HIS A 128 -20.60 -3.60 9.30
N LEU A 129 -19.93 -3.27 10.41
CA LEU A 129 -19.84 -1.91 10.92
C LEU A 129 -19.39 -0.87 9.89
N PHE A 130 -18.34 -1.18 9.10
CA PHE A 130 -17.90 -0.27 8.05
C PHE A 130 -18.90 -0.16 6.90
N GLY A 131 -19.68 -1.21 6.61
CA GLY A 131 -20.75 -1.15 5.60
C GLY A 131 -21.97 -0.34 6.03
N ALA A 132 -22.18 -0.16 7.36
CA ALA A 132 -23.19 0.74 7.92
C ALA A 132 -22.69 2.18 8.05
N ALA A 133 -21.39 2.42 7.88
CA ALA A 133 -20.75 3.71 8.02
C ALA A 133 -20.76 4.47 6.67
N SER A 134 -20.79 5.79 6.76
CA SER A 134 -20.35 6.67 5.68
C SER A 134 -18.84 6.74 5.71
N THR A 135 -18.17 6.32 4.62
CA THR A 135 -16.71 6.30 4.49
C THR A 135 -16.25 7.32 3.47
N VAL A 136 -15.18 8.03 3.78
CA VAL A 136 -14.56 9.03 2.89
C VAL A 136 -13.06 8.84 2.93
N LEU A 137 -12.44 8.70 1.75
CA LEU A 137 -11.00 8.57 1.58
C LEU A 137 -10.47 9.78 0.81
N PHE A 138 -9.49 10.48 1.37
CA PHE A 138 -8.98 11.74 0.82
C PHE A 138 -7.51 11.95 1.20
N ARG A 139 -6.86 12.90 0.51
CA ARG A 139 -5.48 13.28 0.77
C ARG A 139 -5.42 14.36 1.84
N VAL A 140 -4.37 14.33 2.66
CA VAL A 140 -4.04 15.34 3.65
C VAL A 140 -2.57 15.75 3.50
N ASP A 141 -2.20 16.96 3.94
CA ASP A 141 -0.82 17.44 3.85
C ASP A 141 0.08 16.74 4.88
N SER A 142 -0.49 16.29 5.99
CA SER A 142 0.24 15.56 7.03
C SER A 142 -0.65 14.52 7.71
N PRO A 143 -0.08 13.46 8.32
CA PRO A 143 -0.86 12.46 9.06
C PRO A 143 -1.65 13.06 10.23
N GLN A 144 -1.19 14.19 10.80
CA GLN A 144 -1.85 14.89 11.92
C GLN A 144 -3.16 15.56 11.49
N GLU A 145 -3.29 15.89 10.21
CA GLU A 145 -4.51 16.48 9.65
C GLU A 145 -5.58 15.42 9.33
N CYS A 146 -5.25 14.14 9.48
CA CYS A 146 -6.22 13.07 9.36
C CYS A 146 -7.12 13.06 10.59
N THR A 147 -8.16 13.88 10.51
CA THR A 147 -9.18 14.03 11.55
C THR A 147 -10.58 13.90 10.95
N VAL A 148 -11.55 13.58 11.79
CA VAL A 148 -12.94 13.47 11.36
C VAL A 148 -13.46 14.82 10.85
N ASP A 149 -13.06 15.92 11.48
CA ASP A 149 -13.52 17.28 11.14
C ASP A 149 -13.01 17.76 9.78
N ASN A 150 -11.89 17.25 9.33
CA ASN A 150 -11.27 17.59 8.02
C ASN A 150 -11.84 16.78 6.84
N ALA A 151 -12.76 15.85 7.12
CA ALA A 151 -13.31 14.99 6.05
C ALA A 151 -14.14 15.81 5.06
N PRO A 152 -13.86 15.73 3.75
CA PRO A 152 -14.70 16.33 2.72
C PRO A 152 -16.04 15.60 2.62
N ALA A 153 -17.00 16.20 1.93
CA ALA A 153 -18.33 15.61 1.77
C ALA A 153 -18.31 14.31 0.91
N THR A 154 -17.31 14.16 0.07
CA THR A 154 -17.15 13.00 -0.83
C THR A 154 -15.68 12.62 -0.94
N SER A 155 -15.40 11.35 -1.23
CA SER A 155 -14.05 10.89 -1.53
C SER A 155 -13.44 11.67 -2.69
N GLU A 156 -12.16 11.97 -2.58
CA GLU A 156 -11.37 12.60 -3.63
C GLU A 156 -10.94 11.58 -4.70
N GLN A 157 -10.27 12.08 -5.73
CA GLN A 157 -9.66 11.22 -6.73
C GLN A 157 -8.53 10.39 -6.08
N LEU A 158 -8.67 9.08 -6.07
CA LEU A 158 -7.78 8.13 -5.40
C LEU A 158 -6.52 7.83 -6.23
N THR A 159 -5.86 8.90 -6.71
CA THR A 159 -4.62 8.79 -7.49
C THR A 159 -3.57 9.71 -6.92
N SER A 160 -2.31 9.28 -6.99
CA SER A 160 -1.17 10.08 -6.55
C SER A 160 -0.94 11.32 -7.39
N THR A 161 -0.24 12.29 -6.82
CA THR A 161 0.53 13.23 -7.62
C THR A 161 1.66 12.44 -8.29
N PRO A 162 1.82 12.48 -9.63
CA PRO A 162 2.91 11.77 -10.28
C PRO A 162 4.27 12.25 -9.76
N VAL A 163 5.07 11.33 -9.25
CA VAL A 163 6.49 11.58 -8.96
C VAL A 163 7.19 11.79 -10.28
N SER A 164 8.02 12.82 -10.38
CA SER A 164 8.57 13.40 -11.60
C SER A 164 8.90 12.41 -12.70
N ALA A 165 8.58 12.79 -13.94
CA ALA A 165 9.01 12.13 -15.15
C ALA A 165 10.33 12.72 -15.74
N ASP A 166 10.85 13.79 -15.16
CA ASP A 166 12.14 14.34 -15.53
C ASP A 166 13.27 13.52 -14.89
N TYR A 167 14.46 13.57 -15.49
CA TYR A 167 15.62 12.87 -14.92
C TYR A 167 15.84 13.29 -13.46
N SER A 168 15.90 12.31 -12.58
CA SER A 168 16.18 12.49 -11.16
C SER A 168 17.19 11.46 -10.69
N ASP A 169 18.12 11.86 -9.84
CA ASP A 169 19.03 11.00 -9.10
C ASP A 169 18.76 11.04 -7.58
N SER A 170 17.67 11.70 -7.16
CA SER A 170 17.27 11.79 -5.75
C SER A 170 16.92 10.43 -5.19
N GLU A 171 17.45 10.14 -4.02
CA GLU A 171 17.11 8.98 -3.18
C GLU A 171 16.04 9.33 -2.12
N GLU A 172 15.72 10.62 -1.98
CA GLU A 172 14.72 11.07 -1.02
C GLU A 172 13.32 10.67 -1.49
N PRO A 173 12.54 9.97 -0.66
CA PRO A 173 11.17 9.62 -1.02
C PRO A 173 10.25 10.84 -1.02
N VAL A 174 9.37 10.89 -2.01
CA VAL A 174 8.20 11.76 -1.97
C VAL A 174 7.16 11.08 -1.09
N VAL A 175 6.75 11.78 -0.03
CA VAL A 175 5.79 11.30 0.95
C VAL A 175 4.43 11.94 0.67
N GLU A 176 3.38 11.11 0.61
CA GLU A 176 1.99 11.58 0.54
C GLU A 176 1.20 10.95 1.69
N SER A 177 0.29 11.72 2.28
CA SER A 177 -0.55 11.28 3.38
C SER A 177 -2.01 11.16 2.94
N TRP A 178 -2.65 10.10 3.40
CA TRP A 178 -4.04 9.78 3.11
C TRP A 178 -4.81 9.59 4.40
N CYS A 179 -6.09 9.91 4.37
CA CYS A 179 -6.99 9.77 5.50
C CYS A 179 -8.25 9.03 5.09
N LEU A 180 -8.57 7.96 5.81
CA LEU A 180 -9.88 7.31 5.77
C LEU A 180 -10.66 7.77 6.98
N VAL A 181 -11.80 8.41 6.77
CA VAL A 181 -12.78 8.73 7.81
C VAL A 181 -14.00 7.84 7.63
N ALA A 182 -14.48 7.27 8.73
CA ALA A 182 -15.75 6.55 8.78
C ALA A 182 -16.62 7.12 9.90
N ARG A 183 -17.94 7.31 9.62
CA ARG A 183 -18.94 7.81 10.58
C ARG A 183 -20.19 6.96 10.54
N ILE A 184 -20.79 6.73 11.71
CA ILE A 184 -22.06 6.04 11.86
C ILE A 184 -22.98 6.92 12.69
N ASP A 185 -24.04 7.43 12.07
CA ASP A 185 -25.03 8.23 12.79
C ASP A 185 -25.87 7.38 13.75
N THR A 186 -26.30 6.21 13.27
CA THR A 186 -27.12 5.27 14.04
C THR A 186 -26.66 3.85 13.75
N LEU A 187 -26.40 3.04 14.76
CA LEU A 187 -26.11 1.63 14.55
C LEU A 187 -27.39 0.87 14.17
N PRO A 188 -27.30 -0.11 13.28
CA PRO A 188 -28.42 -1.01 12.98
C PRO A 188 -28.98 -1.62 14.27
N ASP A 189 -30.31 -1.71 14.34
CA ASP A 189 -31.05 -2.27 15.46
C ASP A 189 -30.86 -1.56 16.81
N GLU A 190 -30.32 -0.36 16.83
CA GLU A 190 -30.22 0.48 17.99
C GLU A 190 -31.44 1.41 18.08
N GLY A 191 -31.97 1.60 19.26
CA GLY A 191 -33.07 2.54 19.46
C GLY A 191 -33.73 2.44 20.82
N GLU A 192 -34.65 3.36 21.06
CA GLU A 192 -35.53 3.34 22.21
C GLU A 192 -36.89 2.78 21.78
N TYR A 193 -37.29 1.69 22.42
CA TYR A 193 -38.59 1.09 22.24
C TYR A 193 -39.49 1.44 23.40
N SER A 194 -40.67 1.96 23.11
CA SER A 194 -41.69 2.20 24.10
C SER A 194 -42.97 1.47 23.77
N SER A 195 -43.63 0.97 24.78
CA SER A 195 -44.94 0.35 24.65
C SER A 195 -45.84 0.89 25.77
N SER A 196 -47.07 1.16 25.44
CA SER A 196 -48.05 1.56 26.43
C SER A 196 -49.29 0.67 26.32
N VAL A 197 -49.84 0.32 27.47
CA VAL A 197 -51.11 -0.41 27.57
C VAL A 197 -52.12 0.43 28.37
N THR A 198 -53.30 0.57 27.83
CA THR A 198 -54.42 1.21 28.51
C THR A 198 -55.46 0.15 28.78
N VAL A 199 -55.78 -0.04 30.05
CA VAL A 199 -56.85 -0.96 30.49
C VAL A 199 -58.05 -0.08 30.88
N THR A 200 -59.21 -0.45 30.36
CA THR A 200 -60.45 0.18 30.73
C THR A 200 -61.33 -0.84 31.46
N ALA A 201 -61.72 -0.57 32.65
CA ALA A 201 -62.68 -1.36 33.42
C ALA A 201 -63.98 -0.55 33.54
N SER A 202 -65.14 -1.20 33.31
CA SER A 202 -66.45 -0.56 33.49
C SER A 202 -67.27 -1.37 34.45
N ASP A 203 -68.00 -0.65 35.32
CA ASP A 203 -68.98 -1.27 36.22
C ASP A 203 -70.32 -1.48 35.52
N ALA A 204 -71.27 -2.13 36.21
CA ALA A 204 -72.58 -2.43 35.67
C ALA A 204 -73.47 -1.17 35.47
N ALA A 205 -73.07 -0.04 36.04
CA ALA A 205 -73.75 1.26 35.89
C ALA A 205 -73.15 2.05 34.72
N GLY A 206 -72.17 1.56 34.02
CA GLY A 206 -71.51 2.20 32.86
C GLY A 206 -70.40 3.19 33.24
N THR A 207 -70.01 3.25 34.52
CA THR A 207 -68.86 4.06 34.94
C THR A 207 -67.57 3.34 34.54
N SER A 208 -66.73 4.01 33.82
CA SER A 208 -65.42 3.44 33.37
C SER A 208 -64.23 4.10 34.01
N VAL A 209 -63.24 3.30 34.43
CA VAL A 209 -61.94 3.71 34.92
C VAL A 209 -60.90 3.25 33.91
N LYS A 210 -60.01 4.16 33.58
CA LYS A 210 -58.87 3.87 32.69
C LYS A 210 -57.58 3.95 33.50
N ALA A 211 -56.73 2.94 33.33
CA ALA A 211 -55.34 2.97 33.80
C ALA A 211 -54.42 2.76 32.63
N THR A 212 -53.40 3.58 32.53
CA THR A 212 -52.37 3.44 31.48
C THR A 212 -51.04 3.18 32.16
N ASP A 213 -50.32 2.18 31.68
CA ASP A 213 -48.96 1.92 32.07
C ASP A 213 -48.06 1.97 30.84
N SER A 214 -46.81 2.38 31.00
CA SER A 214 -45.85 2.51 29.91
C SER A 214 -44.54 1.83 30.27
N TRP A 215 -43.96 1.20 29.28
CA TRP A 215 -42.71 0.49 29.37
C TRP A 215 -41.73 1.05 28.34
N HIS A 216 -40.48 1.26 28.72
CA HIS A 216 -39.39 1.73 27.88
C HIS A 216 -38.22 0.75 27.93
N ALA A 217 -37.60 0.47 26.80
CA ALA A 217 -36.37 -0.30 26.71
C ALA A 217 -35.44 0.35 25.72
N GLN A 218 -34.20 0.48 26.11
CA GLN A 218 -33.11 0.85 25.20
C GLN A 218 -32.51 -0.43 24.62
N VAL A 219 -32.48 -0.54 23.30
CA VAL A 219 -31.86 -1.65 22.59
C VAL A 219 -30.55 -1.19 22.01
N THR A 220 -29.50 -1.93 22.29
CA THR A 220 -28.17 -1.70 21.74
C THR A 220 -27.94 -2.57 20.52
N SER A 221 -27.18 -2.10 19.55
CA SER A 221 -26.86 -2.85 18.34
C SER A 221 -26.15 -4.17 18.65
N ALA A 222 -26.58 -5.24 17.98
CA ALA A 222 -25.97 -6.56 18.07
C ALA A 222 -24.68 -6.71 17.22
N LEU A 223 -24.28 -5.67 16.48
CA LEU A 223 -23.04 -5.71 15.69
C LEU A 223 -21.81 -5.92 16.58
N ASP A 224 -21.09 -7.00 16.30
CA ASP A 224 -19.89 -7.40 17.04
C ASP A 224 -18.64 -6.98 16.27
N PRO A 225 -17.85 -6.00 16.77
CA PRO A 225 -16.63 -5.56 16.11
C PRO A 225 -15.61 -6.66 15.88
N SER A 226 -15.57 -7.68 16.75
CA SER A 226 -14.62 -8.80 16.64
C SER A 226 -14.88 -9.70 15.43
N LYS A 227 -16.09 -9.65 14.89
CA LYS A 227 -16.51 -10.41 13.70
C LYS A 227 -16.38 -9.65 12.40
N VAL A 228 -15.94 -8.39 12.46
CA VAL A 228 -15.71 -7.58 11.25
C VAL A 228 -14.53 -8.21 10.49
N PRO A 229 -14.71 -8.57 9.22
CA PRO A 229 -13.61 -9.08 8.42
C PRO A 229 -12.53 -8.00 8.22
N ALA A 230 -11.33 -8.43 7.88
CA ALA A 230 -10.29 -7.51 7.44
C ALA A 230 -10.68 -6.90 6.10
N HIS A 231 -10.80 -5.59 6.06
CA HIS A 231 -10.99 -4.82 4.83
C HIS A 231 -9.63 -4.32 4.35
N VAL A 232 -9.37 -4.46 3.05
CA VAL A 232 -8.07 -4.16 2.46
C VAL A 232 -8.18 -2.99 1.50
N ILE A 233 -7.49 -1.90 1.81
CA ILE A 233 -7.22 -0.81 0.89
C ILE A 233 -5.96 -1.18 0.11
N THR A 234 -6.04 -1.22 -1.20
CA THR A 234 -4.92 -1.61 -2.06
C THR A 234 -4.32 -0.39 -2.73
N PHE A 235 -3.02 -0.20 -2.53
CA PHE A 235 -2.20 0.77 -3.25
C PHE A 235 -1.54 0.04 -4.42
N SER A 236 -1.82 0.46 -5.65
CA SER A 236 -1.23 -0.11 -6.86
C SER A 236 -0.40 0.94 -7.56
N TYR A 237 0.90 0.71 -7.74
CA TYR A 237 1.79 1.64 -8.41
C TYR A 237 2.22 1.15 -9.78
N GLU A 238 2.51 2.08 -10.64
CA GLU A 238 3.09 1.86 -11.96
C GLU A 238 4.12 2.92 -12.29
N THR A 239 5.06 2.57 -13.16
CA THR A 239 6.02 3.52 -13.71
C THR A 239 5.59 3.94 -15.12
N PHE A 240 5.86 5.18 -15.48
CA PHE A 240 5.54 5.72 -16.80
C PHE A 240 6.73 6.49 -17.39
N ARG A 241 6.73 6.68 -18.72
CA ARG A 241 7.70 7.54 -19.41
C ARG A 241 7.09 8.90 -19.70
N PRO A 242 7.90 9.99 -19.78
CA PRO A 242 7.40 11.35 -20.05
C PRO A 242 6.57 11.48 -21.32
N SER A 243 6.91 10.68 -22.34
CA SER A 243 6.19 10.64 -23.63
C SER A 243 4.79 10.01 -23.56
N GLU A 244 4.45 9.39 -22.42
CA GLU A 244 3.17 8.73 -22.18
C GLU A 244 2.21 9.58 -21.32
N LYS A 245 2.56 10.86 -21.12
CA LYS A 245 1.65 11.83 -20.51
C LYS A 245 0.54 12.15 -21.54
N ASN A 246 -0.54 11.41 -21.51
CA ASN A 246 -1.80 11.76 -22.15
C ASN A 246 -2.78 12.29 -21.13
#